data_852c7311bf86e6c7425c7ac7d780a124
#
_entry.id   852c7311bf86e6c7425c7ac7d780a124
#
_cell.length_a   1.000
_cell.length_b   1.000
_cell.length_c   1.000
_cell.angle_alpha   90.00
_cell.angle_beta   90.00
_cell.angle_gamma   90.00
#
_symmetry.space_group_name_H-M   'P 1'
#
loop_
_entity.id
_entity.type
_entity.pdbx_description
1 polymer ?
#
loop_
_entity_poly.entity_id
_entity_poly.type
_entity_poly.pdbx_seq_one_letter_code
_entity_poly.pdbx_strand_id
1 'polypeptide(L)'
;MTKTLSLYELNSIVASVIDIDMQGDYWVVAEISELREVRGHCYMELVEKDELSNTPIAKASAKCWASRWCMLRPMFERITGQRLHAGMKVMLSVHAQFHAAYGFSWIVSDINPEYTMGDLARRRQQIVAQLKAEGVFDLQRELTLPLFAQRIAVVSSDGAAGYGDFCRQLHDNSAHYIYKVELFAATMQGEAVEHSVIAALNRIYS
;
A
#
# COMPACT_ATOMS: atom_id res chain seq x y z
N MET A 1 40.15 3.27 -33.39
CA MET A 1 40.44 4.51 -32.63
C MET A 1 39.35 4.74 -31.60
N THR A 2 39.66 4.74 -30.35
CA THR A 2 38.69 5.02 -29.27
C THR A 2 38.39 6.52 -29.27
N LYS A 3 37.14 6.92 -29.56
CA LYS A 3 36.74 8.32 -29.57
C LYS A 3 36.56 8.79 -28.12
N THR A 4 37.26 9.88 -27.74
CA THR A 4 37.06 10.49 -26.44
C THR A 4 35.80 11.36 -26.48
N LEU A 5 34.83 11.08 -25.58
CA LEU A 5 33.57 11.82 -25.44
C LEU A 5 33.49 12.46 -24.07
N SER A 6 32.79 13.57 -23.96
CA SER A 6 32.35 14.11 -22.68
C SER A 6 31.22 13.23 -22.14
N LEU A 7 30.96 13.31 -20.80
CA LEU A 7 29.85 12.59 -20.20
C LEU A 7 28.49 12.98 -20.80
N TYR A 8 28.32 14.27 -21.13
CA TYR A 8 27.10 14.75 -21.77
C TYR A 8 26.90 14.14 -23.17
N GLU A 9 27.96 14.08 -23.99
CA GLU A 9 27.90 13.48 -25.32
C GLU A 9 27.57 11.99 -25.23
N LEU A 10 28.18 11.26 -24.29
CA LEU A 10 27.88 9.85 -24.07
C LEU A 10 26.43 9.64 -23.62
N ASN A 11 25.95 10.42 -22.66
CA ASN A 11 24.57 10.34 -22.18
C ASN A 11 23.57 10.74 -23.27
N SER A 12 23.93 11.69 -24.15
CA SER A 12 23.08 12.07 -25.28
C SER A 12 22.94 10.95 -26.32
N ILE A 13 24.01 10.16 -26.55
CA ILE A 13 23.94 8.97 -27.40
C ILE A 13 22.98 7.93 -26.78
N VAL A 14 23.09 7.67 -25.46
CA VAL A 14 22.19 6.74 -24.73
C VAL A 14 20.75 7.21 -24.86
N ALA A 15 20.49 8.51 -24.64
CA ALA A 15 19.15 9.09 -24.79
C ALA A 15 18.59 8.84 -26.18
N SER A 16 19.39 9.12 -27.24
CA SER A 16 18.97 8.92 -28.62
C SER A 16 18.65 7.45 -28.98
N VAL A 17 19.41 6.51 -28.42
CA VAL A 17 19.13 5.06 -28.62
C VAL A 17 17.81 4.68 -27.96
N ILE A 18 17.58 5.12 -26.73
CA ILE A 18 16.33 4.82 -26.01
C ILE A 18 15.13 5.47 -26.73
N ASP A 19 15.25 6.71 -27.17
CA ASP A 19 14.18 7.43 -27.87
C ASP A 19 13.84 6.78 -29.24
N ILE A 20 14.81 6.15 -29.91
CA ILE A 20 14.61 5.48 -31.22
C ILE A 20 14.02 4.08 -31.01
N ASP A 21 14.56 3.29 -30.07
CA ASP A 21 14.23 1.87 -29.93
C ASP A 21 13.07 1.60 -28.99
N MET A 22 12.74 2.55 -28.07
CA MET A 22 11.70 2.40 -27.07
C MET A 22 10.61 3.48 -27.18
N GLN A 23 10.02 3.64 -28.36
CA GLN A 23 9.03 4.68 -28.65
C GLN A 23 7.62 4.42 -28.11
N GLY A 24 7.36 3.25 -27.55
CA GLY A 24 6.01 2.84 -27.12
C GLY A 24 5.77 3.00 -25.64
N ASP A 25 4.47 3.02 -25.28
CA ASP A 25 4.02 2.78 -23.93
C ASP A 25 3.92 1.27 -23.67
N TYR A 26 4.40 0.84 -22.50
CA TYR A 26 4.42 -0.57 -22.10
C TYR A 26 3.61 -0.74 -20.82
N TRP A 27 2.70 -1.71 -20.81
CA TRP A 27 2.04 -2.13 -19.56
C TRP A 27 2.95 -3.02 -18.75
N VAL A 28 3.30 -2.58 -17.56
CA VAL A 28 4.21 -3.26 -16.63
C VAL A 28 3.51 -3.56 -15.32
N VAL A 29 3.67 -4.79 -14.86
CA VAL A 29 3.24 -5.21 -13.52
C VAL A 29 4.43 -5.14 -12.59
N ALA A 30 4.28 -4.42 -11.48
CA ALA A 30 5.32 -4.29 -10.46
C ALA A 30 4.70 -4.03 -9.09
N GLU A 31 5.48 -4.25 -8.03
CA GLU A 31 5.16 -3.80 -6.69
C GLU A 31 5.80 -2.43 -6.46
N ILE A 32 5.06 -1.52 -5.86
CA ILE A 32 5.61 -0.23 -5.42
C ILE A 32 6.38 -0.47 -4.12
N SER A 33 7.71 -0.33 -4.12
CA SER A 33 8.52 -0.42 -2.90
C SER A 33 8.61 0.90 -2.14
N GLU A 34 8.58 2.01 -2.87
CA GLU A 34 8.56 3.36 -2.30
C GLU A 34 7.67 4.28 -3.15
N LEU A 35 6.93 5.17 -2.51
CA LEU A 35 6.14 6.20 -3.17
C LEU A 35 6.27 7.51 -2.41
N ARG A 36 6.60 8.59 -3.11
CA ARG A 36 6.64 9.94 -2.53
C ARG A 36 6.12 10.98 -3.51
N GLU A 37 5.39 11.93 -2.98
CA GLU A 37 4.90 13.08 -3.74
C GLU A 37 5.75 14.31 -3.43
N VAL A 38 6.26 14.95 -4.47
CA VAL A 38 7.04 16.19 -4.35
C VAL A 38 6.57 17.19 -5.38
N ARG A 39 6.11 18.37 -4.94
CA ARG A 39 5.62 19.45 -5.80
C ARG A 39 4.56 19.01 -6.83
N GLY A 40 3.68 18.07 -6.44
CA GLY A 40 2.64 17.53 -7.31
C GLY A 40 3.08 16.40 -8.25
N HIS A 41 4.38 16.10 -8.33
CA HIS A 41 4.89 14.93 -9.04
C HIS A 41 4.92 13.72 -8.12
N CYS A 42 4.65 12.54 -8.67
CA CYS A 42 4.82 11.28 -7.93
C CYS A 42 6.09 10.57 -8.38
N TYR A 43 6.92 10.18 -7.43
CA TYR A 43 8.12 9.39 -7.61
C TYR A 43 7.89 8.02 -6.98
N MET A 44 8.20 6.98 -7.73
CA MET A 44 8.00 5.60 -7.32
C MET A 44 9.27 4.79 -7.55
N GLU A 45 9.55 3.87 -6.62
CA GLU A 45 10.46 2.77 -6.85
C GLU A 45 9.62 1.53 -7.10
N LEU A 46 9.82 0.92 -8.27
CA LEU A 46 9.13 -0.29 -8.68
C LEU A 46 10.05 -1.49 -8.49
N VAL A 47 9.49 -2.58 -8.00
CA VAL A 47 10.21 -3.83 -7.77
C VAL A 47 9.39 -5.01 -8.26
N GLU A 48 10.07 -5.96 -8.88
CA GLU A 48 9.55 -7.30 -9.12
C GLU A 48 10.33 -8.27 -8.25
N LYS A 49 9.61 -9.13 -7.53
CA LYS A 49 10.19 -10.12 -6.61
C LYS A 49 9.96 -11.52 -7.15
N ASP A 50 10.92 -12.38 -6.90
CA ASP A 50 10.75 -13.82 -7.11
C ASP A 50 9.64 -14.35 -6.19
N GLU A 51 8.73 -15.15 -6.74
CA GLU A 51 7.55 -15.64 -6.01
C GLU A 51 7.90 -16.60 -4.86
N LEU A 52 9.04 -17.28 -4.93
CA LEU A 52 9.45 -18.27 -3.93
C LEU A 52 10.35 -17.68 -2.85
N SER A 53 11.31 -16.83 -3.26
CA SER A 53 12.35 -16.31 -2.36
C SER A 53 12.07 -14.90 -1.84
N ASN A 54 11.05 -14.23 -2.39
CA ASN A 54 10.72 -12.82 -2.11
C ASN A 54 11.91 -11.85 -2.34
N THR A 55 12.95 -12.29 -3.08
CA THR A 55 14.10 -11.47 -3.42
C THR A 55 13.80 -10.62 -4.66
N PRO A 56 14.22 -9.36 -4.70
CA PRO A 56 14.05 -8.52 -5.88
C PRO A 56 14.83 -9.07 -7.09
N ILE A 57 14.13 -9.36 -8.19
CA ILE A 57 14.71 -9.76 -9.47
C ILE A 57 14.82 -8.61 -10.45
N ALA A 58 13.99 -7.56 -10.27
CA ALA A 58 14.09 -6.32 -11.01
C ALA A 58 13.74 -5.13 -10.12
N LYS A 59 14.41 -4.00 -10.36
CA LYS A 59 14.14 -2.73 -9.67
C LYS A 59 14.30 -1.58 -10.65
N ALA A 60 13.38 -0.60 -10.59
CA ALA A 60 13.42 0.57 -11.46
C ALA A 60 12.77 1.79 -10.81
N SER A 61 13.33 2.97 -11.09
CA SER A 61 12.71 4.23 -10.73
C SER A 61 11.64 4.62 -11.75
N ALA A 62 10.49 5.05 -11.28
CA ALA A 62 9.40 5.57 -12.09
C ALA A 62 8.94 6.94 -11.61
N LYS A 63 8.42 7.74 -12.53
CA LYS A 63 7.95 9.11 -12.27
C LYS A 63 6.60 9.31 -12.94
N CYS A 64 5.67 9.93 -12.23
CA CYS A 64 4.44 10.44 -12.83
C CYS A 64 4.42 11.96 -12.68
N TRP A 65 4.34 12.65 -13.81
CA TRP A 65 4.35 14.11 -13.81
C TRP A 65 3.05 14.69 -13.24
N ALA A 66 3.13 15.87 -12.63
CA ALA A 66 2.01 16.51 -11.94
C ALA A 66 0.74 16.61 -12.81
N SER A 67 0.90 16.92 -14.10
CA SER A 67 -0.22 17.01 -15.06
C SER A 67 -0.99 15.69 -15.22
N ARG A 68 -0.32 14.56 -15.11
CA ARG A 68 -0.94 13.22 -15.15
C ARG A 68 -1.36 12.76 -13.76
N TRP A 69 -0.50 12.96 -12.78
CA TRP A 69 -0.75 12.52 -11.42
C TRP A 69 -2.03 13.12 -10.81
N CYS A 70 -2.32 14.40 -11.09
CA CYS A 70 -3.54 15.05 -10.62
C CYS A 70 -4.83 14.41 -11.16
N MET A 71 -4.77 13.64 -12.25
CA MET A 71 -5.90 12.90 -12.81
C MET A 71 -5.89 11.43 -12.37
N LEU A 72 -4.73 10.77 -12.43
CA LEU A 72 -4.60 9.34 -12.15
C LEU A 72 -4.86 9.02 -10.69
N ARG A 73 -4.34 9.82 -9.77
CA ARG A 73 -4.51 9.60 -8.33
C ARG A 73 -5.99 9.61 -7.91
N PRO A 74 -6.81 10.65 -8.18
CA PRO A 74 -8.23 10.65 -7.78
C PRO A 74 -9.04 9.56 -8.48
N MET A 75 -8.71 9.25 -9.74
CA MET A 75 -9.35 8.16 -10.48
C MET A 75 -9.09 6.83 -9.80
N PHE A 76 -7.84 6.53 -9.47
CA PHE A 76 -7.44 5.31 -8.78
C PHE A 76 -8.11 5.20 -7.41
N GLU A 77 -8.05 6.26 -6.59
CA GLU A 77 -8.66 6.30 -5.25
C GLU A 77 -10.18 6.08 -5.32
N ARG A 78 -10.86 6.66 -6.32
CA ARG A 78 -12.31 6.49 -6.51
C ARG A 78 -12.69 5.06 -6.88
N ILE A 79 -11.91 4.40 -7.73
CA ILE A 79 -12.22 3.05 -8.23
C ILE A 79 -11.84 1.99 -7.19
N THR A 80 -10.68 2.11 -6.58
CA THR A 80 -10.15 1.10 -5.65
C THR A 80 -10.57 1.32 -4.19
N GLY A 81 -11.03 2.53 -3.85
CA GLY A 81 -11.31 2.94 -2.47
C GLY A 81 -10.06 3.13 -1.61
N GLN A 82 -8.87 3.06 -2.20
CA GLN A 82 -7.59 3.13 -1.49
C GLN A 82 -6.64 4.13 -2.16
N ARG A 83 -5.74 4.72 -1.36
CA ARG A 83 -4.62 5.50 -1.88
C ARG A 83 -3.50 4.57 -2.35
N LEU A 84 -2.79 4.98 -3.39
CA LEU A 84 -1.55 4.31 -3.77
C LEU A 84 -0.52 4.43 -2.64
N HIS A 85 0.09 3.30 -2.29
CA HIS A 85 1.13 3.23 -1.25
C HIS A 85 2.14 2.12 -1.55
N ALA A 86 3.24 2.11 -0.82
CA ALA A 86 4.22 1.03 -0.87
C ALA A 86 3.59 -0.32 -0.49
N GLY A 87 4.06 -1.40 -1.12
CA GLY A 87 3.53 -2.76 -0.96
C GLY A 87 2.37 -3.11 -1.90
N MET A 88 1.82 -2.15 -2.65
CA MET A 88 0.79 -2.42 -3.63
C MET A 88 1.37 -2.99 -4.92
N LYS A 89 0.75 -4.06 -5.43
CA LYS A 89 1.00 -4.58 -6.78
C LYS A 89 0.12 -3.84 -7.76
N VAL A 90 0.73 -3.20 -8.75
CA VAL A 90 0.08 -2.32 -9.72
C VAL A 90 0.41 -2.73 -11.15
N MET A 91 -0.47 -2.37 -12.07
CA MET A 91 -0.20 -2.42 -13.51
C MET A 91 -0.18 -0.99 -14.03
N LEU A 92 0.99 -0.56 -14.51
CA LEU A 92 1.26 0.80 -14.96
C LEU A 92 1.58 0.81 -16.46
N SER A 93 1.04 1.78 -17.18
CA SER A 93 1.52 2.12 -18.51
C SER A 93 2.70 3.07 -18.38
N VAL A 94 3.84 2.69 -18.93
CA VAL A 94 5.09 3.44 -18.79
C VAL A 94 5.79 3.56 -20.13
N HIS A 95 6.53 4.67 -20.34
CA HIS A 95 7.48 4.80 -21.43
C HIS A 95 8.87 5.12 -20.89
N ALA A 96 9.87 4.75 -21.66
CA ALA A 96 11.28 4.97 -21.32
C ALA A 96 11.64 6.45 -21.47
N GLN A 97 12.38 7.00 -20.52
CA GLN A 97 12.99 8.32 -20.64
C GLN A 97 14.40 8.31 -20.07
N PHE A 98 15.35 8.80 -20.86
CA PHE A 98 16.71 9.05 -20.39
C PHE A 98 17.01 10.56 -20.41
N HIS A 99 17.40 11.08 -19.27
CA HIS A 99 17.81 12.49 -19.15
C HIS A 99 19.31 12.59 -18.91
N ALA A 100 20.02 13.39 -19.68
CA ALA A 100 21.48 13.47 -19.63
C ALA A 100 22.07 13.74 -18.22
N ALA A 101 21.34 14.50 -17.40
CA ALA A 101 21.75 14.82 -16.01
C ALA A 101 21.18 13.89 -14.93
N TYR A 102 20.03 13.25 -15.18
CA TYR A 102 19.30 12.48 -14.16
C TYR A 102 19.21 10.98 -14.44
N GLY A 103 19.75 10.54 -15.57
CA GLY A 103 19.77 9.14 -15.96
C GLY A 103 18.42 8.62 -16.46
N PHE A 104 18.28 7.31 -16.40
CA PHE A 104 17.10 6.58 -16.85
C PHE A 104 15.97 6.58 -15.81
N SER A 105 14.73 6.68 -16.28
CA SER A 105 13.52 6.44 -15.50
C SER A 105 12.34 6.07 -16.39
N TRP A 106 11.42 5.30 -15.85
CA TRP A 106 10.12 5.07 -16.46
C TRP A 106 9.18 6.22 -16.18
N ILE A 107 8.51 6.72 -17.21
CA ILE A 107 7.49 7.76 -17.04
C ILE A 107 6.11 7.10 -17.09
N VAL A 108 5.37 7.24 -16.01
CA VAL A 108 4.03 6.68 -15.88
C VAL A 108 3.03 7.56 -16.63
N SER A 109 2.37 6.98 -17.62
CA SER A 109 1.32 7.60 -18.44
C SER A 109 -0.07 7.19 -18.00
N ASP A 110 -0.23 5.97 -17.44
CA ASP A 110 -1.53 5.47 -16.98
C ASP A 110 -1.39 4.39 -15.89
N ILE A 111 -2.50 4.06 -15.23
CA ILE A 111 -2.60 3.00 -14.22
C ILE A 111 -3.87 2.21 -14.45
N ASN A 112 -3.82 0.88 -14.29
CA ASN A 112 -4.99 0.02 -14.33
C ASN A 112 -5.47 -0.31 -12.89
N PRO A 113 -6.56 0.33 -12.40
CA PRO A 113 -7.06 0.08 -11.05
C PRO A 113 -7.67 -1.31 -10.87
N GLU A 114 -8.26 -1.87 -11.94
CA GLU A 114 -8.92 -3.19 -11.88
C GLU A 114 -7.91 -4.31 -11.61
N TYR A 115 -6.70 -4.18 -12.15
CA TYR A 115 -5.61 -5.12 -11.85
C TYR A 115 -5.29 -5.15 -10.35
N THR A 116 -5.14 -3.98 -9.73
CA THR A 116 -4.85 -3.86 -8.29
C THR A 116 -5.99 -4.42 -7.44
N MET A 117 -7.24 -4.13 -7.80
CA MET A 117 -8.42 -4.70 -7.12
C MET A 117 -8.45 -6.23 -7.22
N GLY A 118 -8.16 -6.78 -8.40
CA GLY A 118 -8.08 -8.22 -8.61
C GLY A 118 -7.00 -8.87 -7.76
N ASP A 119 -5.83 -8.25 -7.65
CA ASP A 119 -4.74 -8.74 -6.79
C ASP A 119 -5.11 -8.72 -5.31
N LEU A 120 -5.70 -7.63 -4.84
CA LEU A 120 -6.18 -7.51 -3.45
C LEU A 120 -7.24 -8.54 -3.11
N ALA A 121 -8.21 -8.78 -4.01
CA ALA A 121 -9.23 -9.79 -3.83
C ALA A 121 -8.62 -11.21 -3.75
N ARG A 122 -7.66 -11.50 -4.62
CA ARG A 122 -6.93 -12.77 -4.63
C ARG A 122 -6.15 -12.98 -3.34
N ARG A 123 -5.38 -11.98 -2.89
CA ARG A 123 -4.63 -12.04 -1.63
C ARG A 123 -5.56 -12.29 -0.43
N ARG A 124 -6.70 -11.59 -0.39
CA ARG A 124 -7.71 -11.80 0.66
C ARG A 124 -8.22 -13.24 0.65
N GLN A 125 -8.54 -13.81 -0.52
CA GLN A 125 -8.99 -15.18 -0.63
C GLN A 125 -7.93 -16.19 -0.16
N GLN A 126 -6.65 -15.95 -0.51
CA GLN A 126 -5.53 -16.78 -0.07
C GLN A 126 -5.39 -16.77 1.46
N ILE A 127 -5.43 -15.58 2.08
CA ILE A 127 -5.35 -15.44 3.54
C ILE A 127 -6.52 -16.15 4.21
N VAL A 128 -7.76 -15.98 3.71
CA VAL A 128 -8.94 -16.68 4.25
C VAL A 128 -8.81 -18.19 4.13
N ALA A 129 -8.31 -18.67 2.99
CA ALA A 129 -8.09 -20.11 2.78
C ALA A 129 -7.03 -20.65 3.74
N GLN A 130 -5.94 -19.92 3.93
CA GLN A 130 -4.89 -20.28 4.89
C GLN A 130 -5.42 -20.33 6.32
N LEU A 131 -6.11 -19.27 6.79
CA LEU A 131 -6.69 -19.23 8.15
C LEU A 131 -7.69 -20.38 8.38
N LYS A 132 -8.46 -20.78 7.35
CA LYS A 132 -9.34 -21.94 7.43
C LYS A 132 -8.57 -23.26 7.52
N ALA A 133 -7.50 -23.41 6.74
CA ALA A 133 -6.66 -24.61 6.80
C ALA A 133 -5.93 -24.76 8.15
N GLU A 134 -5.54 -23.65 8.76
CA GLU A 134 -4.96 -23.59 10.11
C GLU A 134 -6.03 -23.76 11.23
N GLY A 135 -7.32 -23.78 10.89
CA GLY A 135 -8.42 -23.93 11.85
C GLY A 135 -8.69 -22.73 12.74
N VAL A 136 -8.03 -21.58 12.47
CA VAL A 136 -8.15 -20.37 13.30
C VAL A 136 -9.25 -19.42 12.84
N PHE A 137 -9.77 -19.57 11.62
CA PHE A 137 -10.73 -18.64 11.01
C PHE A 137 -12.06 -18.52 11.78
N ASP A 138 -12.54 -19.61 12.36
CA ASP A 138 -13.81 -19.67 13.06
C ASP A 138 -13.67 -19.74 14.59
N LEU A 139 -12.45 -19.70 15.15
CA LEU A 139 -12.20 -19.78 16.61
C LEU A 139 -13.00 -18.75 17.42
N GLN A 140 -13.20 -17.57 16.86
CA GLN A 140 -13.97 -16.52 17.52
C GLN A 140 -15.44 -16.93 17.76
N ARG A 141 -16.01 -17.82 16.91
CA ARG A 141 -17.40 -18.30 17.06
C ARG A 141 -17.58 -19.27 18.22
N GLU A 142 -16.49 -19.89 18.67
CA GLU A 142 -16.48 -20.80 19.81
C GLU A 142 -16.50 -20.06 21.14
N LEU A 143 -16.17 -18.74 21.13
CA LEU A 143 -16.17 -17.90 22.32
C LEU A 143 -17.60 -17.54 22.71
N THR A 144 -17.97 -17.88 23.93
CA THR A 144 -19.25 -17.46 24.53
C THR A 144 -19.12 -16.07 25.12
N LEU A 145 -20.01 -15.16 24.71
CA LEU A 145 -20.11 -13.86 25.36
C LEU A 145 -20.62 -14.02 26.78
N PRO A 146 -19.98 -13.39 27.78
CA PRO A 146 -20.51 -13.41 29.16
C PRO A 146 -21.85 -12.68 29.17
N LEU A 147 -22.80 -13.19 30.02
CA LEU A 147 -24.14 -12.61 30.18
C LEU A 147 -24.09 -11.12 30.57
N PHE A 148 -23.07 -10.71 31.31
CA PHE A 148 -22.86 -9.33 31.79
C PHE A 148 -21.40 -8.92 31.52
N ALA A 149 -21.09 -8.50 30.31
CA ALA A 149 -19.78 -7.95 29.93
C ALA A 149 -19.66 -6.49 30.40
N GLN A 150 -19.24 -6.27 31.63
CA GLN A 150 -19.07 -4.92 32.20
C GLN A 150 -17.71 -4.28 31.84
N ARG A 151 -16.71 -5.09 31.54
CA ARG A 151 -15.36 -4.63 31.15
C ARG A 151 -15.14 -4.86 29.68
N ILE A 152 -14.79 -3.81 28.95
CA ILE A 152 -14.58 -3.84 27.52
C ILE A 152 -13.20 -3.29 27.23
N ALA A 153 -12.33 -4.13 26.68
CA ALA A 153 -11.05 -3.70 26.14
C ALA A 153 -11.23 -3.30 24.68
N VAL A 154 -10.79 -2.10 24.32
CA VAL A 154 -10.87 -1.58 22.95
C VAL A 154 -9.45 -1.38 22.41
N VAL A 155 -9.14 -2.02 21.30
CA VAL A 155 -7.89 -1.79 20.55
C VAL A 155 -8.19 -0.79 19.44
N SER A 156 -7.67 0.43 19.55
CA SER A 156 -7.90 1.50 18.57
C SER A 156 -6.78 2.55 18.63
N SER A 157 -6.75 3.47 17.66
CA SER A 157 -5.89 4.66 17.78
C SER A 157 -6.50 5.67 18.76
N ASP A 158 -5.64 6.38 19.49
CA ASP A 158 -6.03 7.32 20.55
C ASP A 158 -6.96 8.45 20.06
N GLY A 159 -6.82 8.89 18.82
CA GLY A 159 -7.66 9.94 18.22
C GLY A 159 -8.77 9.44 17.28
N ALA A 160 -9.14 8.15 17.31
CA ALA A 160 -10.14 7.61 16.39
C ALA A 160 -11.56 8.14 16.69
N ALA A 161 -12.19 8.79 15.71
CA ALA A 161 -13.57 9.26 15.82
C ALA A 161 -14.54 8.14 16.21
N GLY A 162 -14.37 6.94 15.61
CA GLY A 162 -15.20 5.77 15.95
C GLY A 162 -15.07 5.29 17.41
N TYR A 163 -13.92 5.49 18.05
CA TYR A 163 -13.77 5.19 19.48
C TYR A 163 -14.61 6.14 20.34
N GLY A 164 -14.59 7.44 20.02
CA GLY A 164 -15.41 8.43 20.71
C GLY A 164 -16.92 8.14 20.59
N ASP A 165 -17.37 7.80 19.39
CA ASP A 165 -18.77 7.44 19.12
C ASP A 165 -19.18 6.15 19.85
N PHE A 166 -18.29 5.14 19.85
CA PHE A 166 -18.51 3.89 20.61
C PHE A 166 -18.68 4.15 22.11
N CYS A 167 -17.80 4.93 22.73
CA CYS A 167 -17.89 5.28 24.15
C CYS A 167 -19.18 6.06 24.46
N ARG A 168 -19.58 6.99 23.57
CA ARG A 168 -20.81 7.76 23.71
C ARG A 168 -22.04 6.85 23.69
N GLN A 169 -22.13 5.93 22.72
CA GLN A 169 -23.24 4.98 22.61
C GLN A 169 -23.34 4.06 23.84
N LEU A 170 -22.20 3.63 24.41
CA LEU A 170 -22.19 2.85 25.63
C LEU A 170 -22.63 3.67 26.85
N HIS A 171 -22.28 4.95 26.91
CA HIS A 171 -22.71 5.85 27.99
C HIS A 171 -24.19 6.17 27.91
N ASP A 172 -24.71 6.44 26.72
CA ASP A 172 -26.09 6.87 26.47
C ASP A 172 -27.05 5.69 26.28
N ASN A 173 -26.69 4.47 26.74
CA ASN A 173 -27.54 3.31 26.57
C ASN A 173 -28.84 3.43 27.38
N SER A 174 -29.97 3.10 26.76
CA SER A 174 -31.33 3.25 27.33
C SER A 174 -31.59 2.36 28.56
N ALA A 175 -30.80 1.31 28.75
CA ALA A 175 -30.92 0.38 29.87
C ALA A 175 -30.08 0.80 31.08
N HIS A 176 -29.35 1.92 31.00
CA HIS A 176 -28.50 2.48 32.04
C HIS A 176 -27.44 1.50 32.61
N TYR A 177 -26.95 0.57 31.77
CA TYR A 177 -25.85 -0.28 32.16
C TYR A 177 -24.54 0.52 32.24
N ILE A 178 -23.73 0.22 33.25
CA ILE A 178 -22.44 0.84 33.46
C ILE A 178 -21.36 -0.07 32.88
N TYR A 179 -20.62 0.44 31.86
CA TYR A 179 -19.50 -0.26 31.24
C TYR A 179 -18.18 0.41 31.64
N LYS A 180 -17.19 -0.40 31.98
CA LYS A 180 -15.81 0.05 32.13
C LYS A 180 -15.09 -0.20 30.81
N VAL A 181 -14.84 0.86 30.02
CA VAL A 181 -14.13 0.80 28.77
C VAL A 181 -12.68 1.17 29.00
N GLU A 182 -11.76 0.35 28.51
CA GLU A 182 -10.33 0.60 28.60
C GLU A 182 -9.72 0.59 27.19
N LEU A 183 -9.03 1.68 26.83
CA LEU A 183 -8.37 1.82 25.54
C LEU A 183 -6.96 1.27 25.58
N PHE A 184 -6.68 0.30 24.71
CA PHE A 184 -5.35 -0.20 24.41
C PHE A 184 -4.90 0.40 23.08
N ALA A 185 -4.21 1.55 23.16
CA ALA A 185 -3.80 2.30 22.00
C ALA A 185 -2.93 1.47 21.04
N ALA A 186 -3.31 1.47 19.77
CA ALA A 186 -2.58 0.83 18.70
C ALA A 186 -2.64 1.66 17.41
N THR A 187 -1.60 1.55 16.58
CA THR A 187 -1.59 2.14 15.24
C THR A 187 -2.49 1.32 14.33
N MET A 188 -3.47 1.98 13.67
CA MET A 188 -4.49 1.31 12.85
C MET A 188 -4.25 1.45 11.35
N GLN A 189 -3.17 2.13 10.93
CA GLN A 189 -2.82 2.34 9.51
C GLN A 189 -1.31 2.29 9.31
N GLY A 190 -0.87 1.82 8.12
CA GLY A 190 0.55 1.74 7.75
C GLY A 190 1.22 0.44 8.20
N GLU A 191 2.53 0.36 8.02
CA GLU A 191 3.33 -0.87 8.23
C GLU A 191 3.44 -1.30 9.70
N ALA A 192 3.26 -0.37 10.64
CA ALA A 192 3.38 -0.64 12.07
C ALA A 192 2.11 -1.27 12.69
N VAL A 193 1.04 -1.49 11.93
CA VAL A 193 -0.26 -1.99 12.43
C VAL A 193 -0.11 -3.32 13.12
N GLU A 194 0.53 -4.30 12.48
CA GLU A 194 0.67 -5.66 13.00
C GLU A 194 1.33 -5.67 14.37
N HIS A 195 2.53 -5.11 14.48
CA HIS A 195 3.25 -5.05 15.75
C HIS A 195 2.49 -4.28 16.84
N SER A 196 1.85 -3.18 16.47
CA SER A 196 1.12 -2.33 17.40
C SER A 196 -0.12 -3.03 17.95
N VAL A 197 -0.88 -3.72 17.10
CA VAL A 197 -2.07 -4.48 17.49
C VAL A 197 -1.70 -5.69 18.35
N ILE A 198 -0.66 -6.46 17.98
CA ILE A 198 -0.16 -7.59 18.75
C ILE A 198 0.28 -7.12 20.16
N ALA A 199 1.01 -6.00 20.24
CA ALA A 199 1.44 -5.43 21.51
C ALA A 199 0.26 -4.99 22.39
N ALA A 200 -0.80 -4.43 21.77
CA ALA A 200 -2.03 -4.06 22.50
C ALA A 200 -2.78 -5.31 23.02
N LEU A 201 -2.90 -6.35 22.19
CA LEU A 201 -3.51 -7.62 22.62
C LEU A 201 -2.73 -8.28 23.77
N ASN A 202 -1.41 -8.31 23.72
CA ASN A 202 -0.57 -8.86 24.78
C ASN A 202 -0.77 -8.10 26.12
N ARG A 203 -1.00 -6.79 26.08
CA ARG A 203 -1.32 -5.99 27.27
C ARG A 203 -2.71 -6.29 27.86
N ILE A 204 -3.65 -6.76 27.03
CA ILE A 204 -4.99 -7.18 27.51
C ILE A 204 -4.91 -8.49 28.26
N TYR A 205 -3.99 -9.39 27.88
CA TYR A 205 -3.83 -10.71 28.46
C TYR A 205 -2.87 -10.74 29.69
N SER A 206 -2.12 -9.65 29.91
CA SER A 206 -1.22 -9.53 31.09
C SER A 206 -1.95 -8.94 32.28
#